data_37dbc2e308be4239fc61d20ec84ee7b0
#
_entry.id   37dbc2e308be4239fc61d20ec84ee7b0
#
_cell.length_a   1.000
_cell.length_b   1.000
_cell.length_c   1.000
_cell.angle_alpha   90.00
_cell.angle_beta   90.00
_cell.angle_gamma   90.00
#
_symmetry.space_group_name_H-M   'P 1'
#
loop_
_entity.id
_entity.type
_entity.pdbx_description
1 polymer ?
#
loop_
_entity_poly.entity_id
_entity_poly.type
_entity_poly.pdbx_seq_one_letter_code
_entity_poly.pdbx_strand_id
1 'polypeptide(L)'
;MSKKSNSNGVYDVVWPRGERRQALRPLAKRLDTLEGKTVAQLWDYLFFGDEVFSELEESLRVQYPSVKFVSWREFGSTHAVNEKELLASLPQRFKELGVDAAISSMAC
;
A
#
# COMPACT_ATOMS: atom_id res chain seq x y z
N MET A 1 -12.44 -34.04 13.17
CA MET A 1 -12.70 -34.89 11.99
C MET A 1 -11.80 -36.10 12.02
N SER A 2 -12.37 -37.28 12.07
CA SER A 2 -11.59 -38.50 12.00
C SER A 2 -11.15 -38.77 10.56
N LYS A 3 -9.84 -38.85 10.36
CA LYS A 3 -9.30 -39.28 9.07
C LYS A 3 -8.99 -40.77 9.16
N LYS A 4 -9.69 -41.58 8.39
CA LYS A 4 -9.34 -42.97 8.22
C LYS A 4 -8.09 -43.04 7.31
N SER A 5 -6.98 -43.57 7.83
CA SER A 5 -5.86 -43.91 6.97
C SER A 5 -6.27 -45.09 6.11
N ASN A 6 -6.17 -44.96 4.82
CA ASN A 6 -6.44 -46.05 3.90
C ASN A 6 -5.24 -46.93 3.84
N SER A 7 -5.40 -48.26 4.00
CA SER A 7 -4.32 -49.25 3.94
C SER A 7 -3.53 -49.26 2.63
N ASN A 8 -4.07 -48.62 1.59
CA ASN A 8 -3.44 -48.49 0.27
C ASN A 8 -2.61 -47.20 0.10
N GLY A 9 -2.32 -46.48 1.18
CA GLY A 9 -1.52 -45.24 1.13
C GLY A 9 -2.20 -44.06 0.43
N VAL A 10 -3.52 -44.13 0.30
CA VAL A 10 -4.30 -43.01 -0.24
C VAL A 10 -4.67 -42.07 0.90
N TYR A 11 -4.34 -40.79 0.75
CA TYR A 11 -4.62 -39.76 1.75
C TYR A 11 -5.54 -38.68 1.18
N ASP A 12 -6.50 -38.29 1.98
CA ASP A 12 -7.32 -37.14 1.65
C ASP A 12 -6.47 -35.87 1.81
N VAL A 13 -6.47 -35.06 0.78
CA VAL A 13 -5.81 -33.76 0.80
C VAL A 13 -6.84 -32.66 0.74
N VAL A 14 -6.59 -31.57 1.43
CA VAL A 14 -7.39 -30.36 1.36
C VAL A 14 -6.64 -29.29 0.61
N TRP A 15 -7.36 -28.49 -0.15
CA TRP A 15 -6.75 -27.31 -0.79
C TRP A 15 -6.36 -26.30 0.30
N PRO A 16 -5.06 -25.93 0.43
CA PRO A 16 -4.61 -25.08 1.53
C PRO A 16 -5.06 -23.62 1.41
N ARG A 17 -5.70 -23.27 0.31
CA ARG A 17 -6.21 -21.92 0.08
C ARG A 17 -7.44 -21.67 0.95
N GLY A 18 -7.31 -20.77 1.91
CA GLY A 18 -8.43 -20.34 2.75
C GLY A 18 -9.48 -19.53 1.97
N GLU A 19 -10.66 -19.45 2.54
CA GLU A 19 -11.73 -18.60 2.01
C GLU A 19 -11.33 -17.11 2.11
N ARG A 20 -11.77 -16.34 1.13
CA ARG A 20 -11.61 -14.87 1.20
C ARG A 20 -12.52 -14.33 2.30
N ARG A 21 -11.92 -13.69 3.27
CA ARG A 21 -12.65 -13.02 4.36
C ARG A 21 -13.05 -11.59 4.03
N GLN A 22 -12.50 -11.04 2.97
CA GLN A 22 -12.78 -9.67 2.55
C GLN A 22 -13.50 -9.66 1.21
N ALA A 23 -14.51 -8.81 1.12
CA ALA A 23 -15.21 -8.57 -0.14
C ALA A 23 -14.28 -7.85 -1.13
N LEU A 24 -14.44 -8.17 -2.41
CA LEU A 24 -13.78 -7.43 -3.48
C LEU A 24 -14.32 -5.99 -3.50
N ARG A 25 -13.42 -5.04 -3.57
CA ARG A 25 -13.76 -3.63 -3.73
C ARG A 25 -13.34 -3.16 -5.11
N PRO A 26 -14.10 -2.28 -5.75
CA PRO A 26 -13.65 -1.68 -7.00
C PRO A 26 -12.41 -0.82 -6.77
N LEU A 27 -11.57 -0.73 -7.79
CA LEU A 27 -10.43 0.19 -7.77
C LEU A 27 -10.93 1.63 -7.77
N ALA A 28 -10.17 2.52 -7.15
CA ALA A 28 -10.44 3.95 -7.22
C ALA A 28 -10.39 4.43 -8.68
N LYS A 29 -11.17 5.47 -8.98
CA LYS A 29 -11.12 6.12 -10.29
C LYS A 29 -9.70 6.64 -10.53
N ARG A 30 -9.15 6.34 -11.69
CA ARG A 30 -7.83 6.81 -12.07
C ARG A 30 -7.84 8.29 -12.39
N LEU A 31 -6.76 8.96 -12.05
CA LEU A 31 -6.53 10.35 -12.45
C LEU A 31 -6.14 10.42 -13.92
N ASP A 32 -6.63 11.43 -14.64
CA ASP A 32 -6.29 11.64 -16.04
C ASP A 32 -4.86 12.17 -16.21
N THR A 33 -4.39 12.91 -15.24
CA THR A 33 -3.05 13.51 -15.21
C THR A 33 -2.59 13.70 -13.77
N LEU A 34 -1.29 13.85 -13.56
CA LEU A 34 -0.73 14.27 -12.28
C LEU A 34 -0.46 15.78 -12.21
N GLU A 35 -0.68 16.52 -13.30
CA GLU A 35 -0.51 17.97 -13.29
C GLU A 35 -1.45 18.61 -12.25
N GLY A 36 -0.88 19.45 -11.38
CA GLY A 36 -1.59 20.10 -10.29
C GLY A 36 -2.05 19.20 -9.17
N LYS A 37 -1.75 17.91 -9.22
CA LYS A 37 -2.16 16.94 -8.22
C LYS A 37 -1.16 16.82 -7.08
N THR A 38 -1.65 16.42 -5.92
CA THR A 38 -0.85 16.17 -4.72
C THR A 38 -0.75 14.68 -4.47
N VAL A 39 0.47 14.17 -4.46
CA VAL A 39 0.79 12.76 -4.29
C VAL A 39 1.44 12.55 -2.93
N ALA A 40 0.85 11.71 -2.10
CA ALA A 40 1.43 11.32 -0.81
C ALA A 40 2.37 10.13 -0.97
N GLN A 41 3.41 10.11 -0.15
CA GLN A 41 4.39 9.03 -0.08
C GLN A 41 4.18 8.26 1.22
N LEU A 42 3.98 6.95 1.11
CA LEU A 42 3.87 6.05 2.26
C LEU A 42 5.01 5.03 2.21
N TRP A 43 5.77 4.93 3.28
CA TRP A 43 6.96 4.07 3.36
C TRP A 43 6.97 3.26 4.65
N ASP A 44 7.40 2.01 4.56
CA ASP A 44 7.52 1.10 5.70
C ASP A 44 8.90 1.11 6.38
N TYR A 45 9.84 1.92 5.88
CA TYR A 45 11.20 2.09 6.39
C TYR A 45 12.10 0.85 6.26
N LEU A 46 11.72 -0.14 5.47
CA LEU A 46 12.46 -1.41 5.37
C LEU A 46 13.43 -1.51 4.19
N PHE A 47 13.47 -0.51 3.31
CA PHE A 47 14.36 -0.46 2.14
C PHE A 47 14.82 0.98 1.91
N PHE A 48 15.60 1.22 0.86
CA PHE A 48 16.06 2.57 0.51
C PHE A 48 14.96 3.45 -0.09
N GLY A 49 13.81 3.49 0.56
CA GLY A 49 12.65 4.23 0.09
C GLY A 49 12.87 5.74 0.07
N ASP A 50 13.69 6.27 0.94
CA ASP A 50 14.11 7.66 0.96
C ASP A 50 14.78 8.07 -0.36
N GLU A 51 15.71 7.27 -0.85
CA GLU A 51 16.36 7.49 -2.16
C GLU A 51 15.39 7.26 -3.31
N VAL A 52 14.59 6.19 -3.25
CA VAL A 52 13.60 5.86 -4.29
C VAL A 52 12.58 6.98 -4.44
N PHE A 53 12.05 7.50 -3.33
CA PHE A 53 11.09 8.61 -3.40
C PHE A 53 11.72 9.89 -3.94
N SER A 54 12.97 10.18 -3.63
CA SER A 54 13.69 11.32 -4.21
C SER A 54 13.79 11.20 -5.73
N GLU A 55 14.19 10.05 -6.24
CA GLU A 55 14.27 9.78 -7.68
C GLU A 55 12.91 9.85 -8.37
N LEU A 56 11.86 9.31 -7.73
CA LEU A 56 10.50 9.40 -8.23
C LEU A 56 10.00 10.84 -8.32
N GLU A 57 10.30 11.66 -7.32
CA GLU A 57 9.94 13.08 -7.34
C GLU A 57 10.58 13.81 -8.51
N GLU A 58 11.87 13.62 -8.72
CA GLU A 58 12.58 14.24 -9.84
C GLU A 58 12.00 13.81 -11.18
N SER A 59 11.83 12.51 -11.38
CA SER A 59 11.31 11.95 -12.62
C SER A 59 9.89 12.42 -12.92
N LEU A 60 9.03 12.46 -11.90
CA LEU A 60 7.64 12.89 -12.07
C LEU A 60 7.54 14.40 -12.29
N ARG A 61 8.40 15.20 -11.67
CA ARG A 61 8.42 16.65 -11.92
C ARG A 61 8.87 17.01 -13.33
N VAL A 62 9.69 16.17 -13.96
CA VAL A 62 10.04 16.35 -15.38
C VAL A 62 8.82 16.14 -16.27
N GLN A 63 8.02 15.12 -16.00
CA GLN A 63 6.81 14.83 -16.77
C GLN A 63 5.61 15.73 -16.42
N TYR A 64 5.49 16.07 -15.15
CA TYR A 64 4.38 16.85 -14.60
C TYR A 64 4.92 17.97 -13.73
N PRO A 65 5.35 19.11 -14.32
CA PRO A 65 6.03 20.17 -13.57
C PRO A 65 5.22 20.76 -12.39
N SER A 66 3.91 20.65 -12.43
CA SER A 66 3.01 21.17 -11.37
C SER A 66 2.62 20.13 -10.31
N VAL A 67 3.13 18.90 -10.38
CA VAL A 67 2.86 17.87 -9.37
C VAL A 67 3.46 18.27 -8.01
N LYS A 68 2.70 18.00 -6.96
CA LYS A 68 3.13 18.26 -5.58
C LYS A 68 3.24 16.95 -4.82
N PHE A 69 4.16 16.89 -3.87
CA PHE A 69 4.37 15.71 -3.04
C PHE A 69 4.21 16.05 -1.55
N VAL A 70 3.56 15.14 -0.84
CA VAL A 70 3.58 15.11 0.62
C VAL A 70 4.55 14.01 1.02
N SER A 71 5.64 14.40 1.65
CA SER A 71 6.73 13.50 2.02
C SER A 71 6.26 12.41 2.97
N TRP A 72 6.87 11.24 2.86
CA TRP A 72 6.71 10.14 3.80
C TRP A 72 7.02 10.55 5.26
N ARG A 73 7.82 11.58 5.46
CA ARG A 73 8.13 12.12 6.80
C ARG A 73 6.91 12.64 7.54
N GLU A 74 5.90 13.11 6.80
CA GLU A 74 4.65 13.59 7.38
C GLU A 74 3.80 12.47 8.01
N PHE A 75 3.94 11.25 7.52
CA PHE A 75 3.14 10.11 7.97
C PHE A 75 3.88 9.19 8.94
N GLY A 76 5.19 9.06 8.80
CA GLY A 76 6.00 8.07 9.50
C GLY A 76 5.94 6.69 8.86
N SER A 77 6.48 5.69 9.57
CA SER A 77 6.54 4.33 9.06
C SER A 77 5.16 3.66 9.05
N THR A 78 4.80 3.06 7.92
CA THR A 78 3.58 2.25 7.81
C THR A 78 3.74 0.85 8.41
N HIS A 79 4.91 0.53 8.95
CA HIS A 79 5.22 -0.75 9.58
C HIS A 79 5.90 -0.52 10.94
N ALA A 80 5.22 0.15 11.83
CA ALA A 80 5.69 0.47 13.17
C ALA A 80 4.71 -0.04 14.24
N VAL A 81 5.07 0.14 15.49
CA VAL A 81 4.22 -0.26 16.64
C VAL A 81 2.83 0.39 16.58
N ASN A 82 2.74 1.61 16.05
CA ASN A 82 1.50 2.37 15.90
C ASN A 82 0.84 2.22 14.52
N GLU A 83 1.12 1.16 13.80
CA GLU A 83 0.61 0.93 12.43
C GLU A 83 -0.91 1.08 12.33
N LYS A 84 -1.65 0.46 13.24
CA LYS A 84 -3.12 0.52 13.22
C LYS A 84 -3.65 1.94 13.36
N GLU A 85 -3.08 2.72 14.26
CA GLU A 85 -3.44 4.10 14.50
C GLU A 85 -3.08 4.98 13.30
N LEU A 86 -1.91 4.77 12.74
CA LEU A 86 -1.46 5.48 11.54
C LEU A 86 -2.42 5.22 10.38
N LEU A 87 -2.69 3.96 10.05
CA LEU A 87 -3.56 3.60 8.95
C LEU A 87 -4.99 4.12 9.12
N ALA A 88 -5.52 4.09 10.35
CA ALA A 88 -6.83 4.64 10.66
C ALA A 88 -6.88 6.17 10.48
N SER A 89 -5.77 6.88 10.68
CA SER A 89 -5.68 8.33 10.55
C SER A 89 -5.53 8.82 9.10
N LEU A 90 -5.07 7.96 8.19
CA LEU A 90 -4.74 8.36 6.82
C LEU A 90 -5.90 9.02 6.04
N PRO A 91 -7.13 8.49 6.06
CA PRO A 91 -8.22 9.12 5.32
C PRO A 91 -8.46 10.57 5.70
N GLN A 92 -8.43 10.87 6.99
CA GLN A 92 -8.61 12.23 7.49
C GLN A 92 -7.41 13.12 7.14
N ARG A 93 -6.20 12.61 7.35
CA ARG A 93 -4.97 13.35 7.01
C ARG A 93 -4.85 13.65 5.53
N PHE A 94 -5.24 12.71 4.67
CA PHE A 94 -5.25 12.94 3.23
C PHE A 94 -6.22 14.05 2.83
N LYS A 95 -7.39 14.12 3.46
CA LYS A 95 -8.32 15.22 3.24
C LYS A 95 -7.74 16.57 3.67
N GLU A 96 -7.13 16.62 4.85
CA GLU A 96 -6.52 17.83 5.39
C GLU A 96 -5.37 18.34 4.52
N LEU A 97 -4.59 17.45 3.96
CA LEU A 97 -3.44 17.76 3.12
C LEU A 97 -3.80 17.91 1.63
N GLY A 98 -5.05 17.67 1.25
CA GLY A 98 -5.49 17.76 -0.13
C GLY A 98 -4.86 16.72 -1.06
N VAL A 99 -4.63 15.52 -0.55
CA VAL A 99 -4.00 14.43 -1.31
C VAL A 99 -4.96 13.86 -2.34
N ASP A 100 -4.51 13.77 -3.59
CA ASP A 100 -5.27 13.20 -4.71
C ASP A 100 -4.90 11.74 -4.98
N ALA A 101 -3.67 11.36 -4.71
CA ALA A 101 -3.16 10.01 -4.91
C ALA A 101 -2.06 9.69 -3.90
N ALA A 102 -1.78 8.43 -3.71
CA ALA A 102 -0.68 7.98 -2.84
C ALA A 102 0.14 6.89 -3.52
N ILE A 103 1.45 6.92 -3.29
CA ILE A 103 2.37 5.83 -3.63
C ILE A 103 2.75 5.15 -2.34
N SER A 104 2.39 3.88 -2.21
CA SER A 104 2.74 3.07 -1.06
C SER A 104 3.83 2.08 -1.47
N SER A 105 4.98 2.19 -0.83
CA SER A 105 6.13 1.32 -1.08
C SER A 105 6.42 0.47 0.14
N MET A 106 6.46 -0.82 -0.06
CA MET A 106 6.70 -1.80 0.98
C MET A 106 7.77 -2.80 0.55
N ALA A 107 8.57 -3.25 1.51
CA ALA A 107 9.51 -4.35 1.35
C ALA A 107 9.29 -5.42 2.43
N CYS A 108 9.81 -6.59 2.18
CA CYS A 108 9.77 -7.69 3.14
C CYS A 108 10.95 -7.61 4.12
#